data_ccbce02d0d8de893f0abd3ea0d8029bb
#
_entry.id   ccbce02d0d8de893f0abd3ea0d8029bb
#
_cell.length_a   1.000
_cell.length_b   1.000
_cell.length_c   1.000
_cell.angle_alpha   90.00
_cell.angle_beta   90.00
_cell.angle_gamma   90.00
#
_symmetry.space_group_name_H-M   'P 1'
#
loop_
_entity.id
_entity.type
_entity.pdbx_description
1 polymer ?
#
loop_
_entity_poly.entity_id
_entity_poly.type
_entity_poly.pdbx_seq_one_letter_code
_entity_poly.pdbx_strand_id
1 'polypeptide(L)'
;VLLFLFLVLHHSTAVKEHDALKKEIKAHQYYSAQLFGTHESKGYWPAECAFSERIIKTLTECGIEWSVIANSHLSRTLSDYPIKYGTGGVMCDLPNKADQVTTKGNTWFSAQKDARGGQFAVPYCYLPYKSKYIDPETAQEYKITVVPMADYESYEDGYSAIGTSLLDPIVAGAPTSLRPPLVLFAHDGDNAWGGGSSYYNESVTGFSHAATTKGIVPSTIPQYLKDHPVPDTEVVHVEDGG
;
A
#
# COMPACT_ATOMS: atom_id res chain seq x y z
N VAL A 1 -10.32 9.22 -13.15
CA VAL A 1 -11.03 8.16 -12.41
C VAL A 1 -10.04 7.01 -12.24
N LEU A 2 -9.60 6.81 -10.99
CA LEU A 2 -8.73 5.68 -10.66
C LEU A 2 -9.62 4.44 -10.57
N LEU A 3 -9.62 3.62 -11.61
CA LEU A 3 -10.34 2.35 -11.59
C LEU A 3 -9.43 1.32 -10.94
N PHE A 4 -9.63 1.08 -9.64
CA PHE A 4 -9.03 -0.05 -8.97
C PHE A 4 -9.67 -1.34 -9.43
N LEU A 5 -8.85 -2.36 -9.66
CA LEU A 5 -9.29 -3.69 -9.99
C LEU A 5 -9.85 -4.35 -8.71
N PHE A 6 -11.14 -4.16 -8.43
CA PHE A 6 -11.82 -4.93 -7.39
C PHE A 6 -12.11 -6.34 -7.92
N LEU A 7 -11.39 -7.31 -7.43
CA LEU A 7 -11.71 -8.71 -7.61
C LEU A 7 -12.75 -9.11 -6.56
N VAL A 8 -14.00 -9.26 -7.01
CA VAL A 8 -15.17 -9.56 -6.18
C VAL A 8 -15.19 -11.02 -5.68
N LEU A 9 -14.08 -11.67 -5.48
CA LEU A 9 -14.05 -12.99 -4.88
C LEU A 9 -13.26 -12.97 -3.59
N HIS A 10 -13.96 -13.23 -2.50
CA HIS A 10 -13.49 -13.30 -1.11
C HIS A 10 -12.35 -14.32 -0.83
N HIS A 11 -11.43 -14.51 -1.73
CA HIS A 11 -10.26 -15.34 -1.52
C HIS A 11 -9.01 -14.50 -1.66
N SER A 12 -8.14 -14.61 -0.67
CA SER A 12 -6.84 -13.96 -0.71
C SER A 12 -6.13 -14.24 -2.03
N THR A 13 -5.77 -13.18 -2.75
CA THR A 13 -5.05 -13.30 -4.02
C THR A 13 -3.68 -13.92 -3.85
N ALA A 14 -3.11 -13.82 -2.66
CA ALA A 14 -1.81 -14.39 -2.32
C ALA A 14 -1.72 -15.92 -2.46
N VAL A 15 -2.86 -16.62 -2.38
CA VAL A 15 -2.93 -18.09 -2.48
C VAL A 15 -3.52 -18.59 -3.79
N LYS A 16 -3.92 -17.72 -4.69
CA LYS A 16 -4.49 -18.12 -5.99
C LYS A 16 -3.42 -18.69 -6.90
N GLU A 17 -3.80 -19.73 -7.64
CA GLU A 17 -2.99 -20.21 -8.73
C GLU A 17 -2.80 -19.16 -9.81
N HIS A 18 -1.62 -19.12 -10.42
CA HIS A 18 -1.24 -18.16 -11.46
C HIS A 18 -2.30 -18.01 -12.56
N ASP A 19 -2.76 -19.13 -13.13
CA ASP A 19 -3.72 -19.12 -14.23
C ASP A 19 -5.10 -18.60 -13.81
N ALA A 20 -5.54 -18.91 -12.60
CA ALA A 20 -6.81 -18.42 -12.08
C ALA A 20 -6.79 -16.90 -11.89
N LEU A 21 -5.76 -16.39 -11.24
CA LEU A 21 -5.58 -14.95 -11.03
C LEU A 21 -5.45 -14.21 -12.38
N LYS A 22 -4.72 -14.77 -13.33
CA LYS A 22 -4.57 -14.21 -14.68
C LYS A 22 -5.91 -14.08 -15.40
N LYS A 23 -6.73 -15.12 -15.33
CA LYS A 23 -8.08 -15.09 -15.93
C LYS A 23 -8.97 -14.03 -15.29
N GLU A 24 -8.93 -13.90 -13.99
CA GLU A 24 -9.71 -12.88 -13.26
C GLU A 24 -9.27 -11.46 -13.65
N ILE A 25 -7.98 -11.19 -13.67
CA ILE A 25 -7.45 -9.89 -14.09
C ILE A 25 -7.87 -9.57 -15.52
N LYS A 26 -7.73 -10.52 -16.44
CA LYS A 26 -8.12 -10.33 -17.85
C LYS A 26 -9.62 -10.12 -18.01
N ALA A 27 -10.45 -10.87 -17.28
CA ALA A 27 -11.89 -10.66 -17.28
C ALA A 27 -12.25 -9.26 -16.78
N HIS A 28 -11.64 -8.82 -15.69
CA HIS A 28 -11.88 -7.48 -15.17
C HIS A 28 -11.43 -6.39 -16.16
N GLN A 29 -10.26 -6.52 -16.78
CA GLN A 29 -9.79 -5.59 -17.81
C GLN A 29 -10.78 -5.52 -18.99
N TYR A 30 -11.29 -6.66 -19.42
CA TYR A 30 -12.30 -6.73 -20.48
C TYR A 30 -13.59 -5.99 -20.10
N TYR A 31 -14.19 -6.32 -18.94
CA TYR A 31 -15.45 -5.68 -18.54
C TYR A 31 -15.27 -4.20 -18.21
N SER A 32 -14.16 -3.81 -17.63
CA SER A 32 -13.86 -2.40 -17.38
C SER A 32 -13.78 -1.61 -18.69
N ALA A 33 -13.15 -2.17 -19.72
CA ALA A 33 -13.09 -1.56 -21.03
C ALA A 33 -14.48 -1.42 -21.69
N GLN A 34 -15.37 -2.38 -21.49
CA GLN A 34 -16.75 -2.31 -21.99
C GLN A 34 -17.57 -1.20 -21.30
N LEU A 35 -17.37 -1.03 -20.00
CA LEU A 35 -18.17 -0.09 -19.19
C LEU A 35 -17.63 1.34 -19.23
N PHE A 36 -16.31 1.50 -19.27
CA PHE A 36 -15.64 2.78 -19.08
C PHE A 36 -14.77 3.22 -20.26
N GLY A 37 -14.78 2.44 -21.34
CA GLY A 37 -13.92 2.67 -22.52
C GLY A 37 -12.53 2.02 -22.33
N THR A 38 -11.68 2.19 -23.34
CA THR A 38 -10.36 1.55 -23.40
C THR A 38 -9.37 2.14 -22.40
N HIS A 39 -9.70 2.08 -21.12
CA HIS A 39 -8.84 2.55 -20.06
C HIS A 39 -8.19 1.34 -19.40
N GLU A 40 -6.94 1.08 -19.74
CA GLU A 40 -6.16 0.03 -19.08
C GLU A 40 -5.60 0.56 -17.76
N SER A 41 -6.13 0.07 -16.64
CA SER A 41 -5.50 0.32 -15.35
C SER A 41 -4.15 -0.38 -15.31
N LYS A 42 -3.11 0.36 -14.90
CA LYS A 42 -1.76 -0.16 -14.65
C LYS A 42 -1.54 -0.54 -13.19
N GLY A 43 -2.52 -0.31 -12.37
CA GLY A 43 -2.49 -0.56 -10.93
C GLY A 43 -3.34 -1.73 -10.52
N TYR A 44 -2.92 -2.37 -9.45
CA TYR A 44 -3.62 -3.46 -8.79
C TYR A 44 -3.77 -3.19 -7.29
N TRP A 45 -4.93 -3.51 -6.75
CA TRP A 45 -5.15 -3.53 -5.31
C TRP A 45 -5.64 -4.93 -4.94
N PRO A 46 -4.83 -5.71 -4.21
CA PRO A 46 -5.23 -7.03 -3.76
C PRO A 46 -6.45 -6.95 -2.84
N ALA A 47 -7.38 -7.90 -2.98
CA ALA A 47 -8.47 -8.06 -2.03
C ALA A 47 -7.91 -8.24 -0.62
N GLU A 48 -8.50 -7.56 0.38
CA GLU A 48 -8.05 -7.56 1.78
C GLU A 48 -6.58 -7.14 1.96
N CYS A 49 -6.03 -6.37 1.04
CA CYS A 49 -4.62 -6.02 0.99
C CYS A 49 -3.67 -7.23 0.96
N ALA A 50 -4.20 -8.43 0.73
CA ALA A 50 -3.44 -9.68 0.76
C ALA A 50 -2.48 -9.75 -0.43
N PHE A 51 -1.24 -9.42 -0.20
CA PHE A 51 -0.16 -9.43 -1.18
C PHE A 51 0.80 -10.60 -0.93
N SER A 52 1.34 -11.14 -2.02
CA SER A 52 2.47 -12.08 -2.00
C SER A 52 3.36 -11.78 -3.20
N GLU A 53 4.66 -11.89 -3.03
CA GLU A 53 5.61 -11.75 -4.15
C GLU A 53 5.36 -12.77 -5.26
N ARG A 54 4.73 -13.91 -4.96
CA ARG A 54 4.37 -14.93 -5.95
C ARG A 54 3.41 -14.43 -7.04
N ILE A 55 2.58 -13.43 -6.74
CA ILE A 55 1.63 -12.88 -7.72
C ILE A 55 2.30 -11.92 -8.71
N ILE A 56 3.51 -11.46 -8.44
CA ILE A 56 4.21 -10.45 -9.27
C ILE A 56 4.32 -10.92 -10.72
N LYS A 57 4.67 -12.19 -10.95
CA LYS A 57 4.71 -12.76 -12.30
C LYS A 57 3.37 -12.58 -13.02
N THR A 58 2.28 -12.96 -12.38
CA THR A 58 0.92 -12.83 -12.95
C THR A 58 0.58 -11.37 -13.24
N LEU A 59 0.86 -10.49 -12.31
CA LEU A 59 0.57 -9.06 -12.46
C LEU A 59 1.31 -8.47 -13.65
N THR A 60 2.62 -8.72 -13.76
CA THR A 60 3.44 -8.21 -14.86
C THR A 60 3.03 -8.78 -16.20
N GLU A 61 2.70 -10.07 -16.29
CA GLU A 61 2.16 -10.70 -17.51
C GLU A 61 0.79 -10.14 -17.92
N CYS A 62 0.04 -9.57 -16.99
CA CYS A 62 -1.21 -8.88 -17.26
C CYS A 62 -1.03 -7.39 -17.58
N GLY A 63 0.20 -6.87 -17.64
CA GLY A 63 0.50 -5.47 -17.93
C GLY A 63 0.29 -4.54 -16.73
N ILE A 64 0.24 -5.09 -15.51
CA ILE A 64 0.19 -4.32 -14.27
C ILE A 64 1.61 -3.82 -13.94
N GLU A 65 1.74 -2.56 -13.60
CA GLU A 65 3.03 -1.91 -13.35
C GLU A 65 3.28 -1.61 -11.86
N TRP A 66 2.19 -1.52 -11.07
CA TRP A 66 2.27 -1.27 -9.63
C TRP A 66 1.12 -1.93 -8.88
N SER A 67 1.37 -2.25 -7.63
CA SER A 67 0.36 -2.80 -6.71
C SER A 67 0.32 -2.02 -5.41
N VAL A 68 -0.88 -1.77 -4.90
CA VAL A 68 -1.04 -1.30 -3.53
C VAL A 68 -0.74 -2.44 -2.56
N ILE A 69 -0.08 -2.12 -1.47
CA ILE A 69 0.12 -2.97 -0.30
C ILE A 69 -0.22 -2.19 0.95
N ALA A 70 -0.57 -2.83 2.04
CA ALA A 70 -0.63 -2.14 3.33
C ALA A 70 0.80 -1.79 3.79
N ASN A 71 1.00 -0.63 4.40
CA ASN A 71 2.33 -0.26 4.88
C ASN A 71 2.81 -1.13 6.06
N SER A 72 1.91 -1.88 6.69
CA SER A 72 2.23 -2.94 7.65
C SER A 72 3.10 -4.05 7.05
N HIS A 73 2.94 -4.38 5.78
CA HIS A 73 3.82 -5.34 5.08
C HIS A 73 5.28 -4.91 5.07
N LEU A 74 5.53 -3.61 4.95
CA LEU A 74 6.89 -3.07 5.04
C LEU A 74 7.37 -2.98 6.48
N SER A 75 6.53 -2.55 7.40
CA SER A 75 6.93 -2.41 8.80
C SER A 75 7.34 -3.74 9.42
N ARG A 76 6.72 -4.84 9.02
CA ARG A 76 7.08 -6.20 9.48
C ARG A 76 8.47 -6.65 9.03
N THR A 77 9.03 -6.04 8.01
CA THR A 77 10.39 -6.35 7.54
C THR A 77 11.48 -5.61 8.34
N LEU A 78 11.12 -4.70 9.23
CA LEU A 78 12.07 -3.98 10.06
C LEU A 78 12.62 -4.87 11.18
N SER A 79 13.93 -4.83 11.41
CA SER A 79 14.59 -5.70 12.39
C SER A 79 14.19 -5.42 13.84
N ASP A 80 13.70 -4.23 14.12
CA ASP A 80 13.23 -3.76 15.41
C ASP A 80 11.72 -3.48 15.42
N TYR A 81 10.99 -4.11 14.50
CA TYR A 81 9.54 -4.03 14.45
C TYR A 81 8.92 -4.37 15.81
N PRO A 82 8.11 -3.48 16.37
CA PRO A 82 7.48 -3.74 17.65
C PRO A 82 6.34 -4.76 17.49
N ILE A 83 6.55 -5.93 18.00
CA ILE A 83 5.61 -7.05 17.92
C ILE A 83 4.48 -6.92 18.94
N LYS A 84 4.41 -5.81 19.65
CA LYS A 84 3.42 -5.59 20.71
C LYS A 84 2.31 -4.67 20.21
N TYR A 85 1.10 -5.19 20.21
CA TYR A 85 -0.10 -4.43 20.01
C TYR A 85 -0.87 -4.27 21.32
N GLY A 86 -1.26 -3.03 21.65
CA GLY A 86 -2.08 -2.74 22.81
C GLY A 86 -1.50 -3.20 24.15
N THR A 87 -2.36 -3.32 25.14
CA THR A 87 -1.99 -3.79 26.49
C THR A 87 -1.96 -5.32 26.51
N GLY A 88 -0.82 -5.91 26.26
CA GLY A 88 -0.57 -7.29 26.66
C GLY A 88 -0.62 -8.36 25.59
N GLY A 89 -0.59 -8.02 24.30
CA GLY A 89 -0.63 -9.03 23.26
C GLY A 89 0.47 -8.95 22.21
N VAL A 90 0.96 -10.09 21.76
CA VAL A 90 1.57 -10.26 20.46
C VAL A 90 0.42 -10.55 19.50
N MET A 91 0.20 -9.68 18.54
CA MET A 91 -0.95 -9.75 17.63
C MET A 91 -0.59 -10.21 16.23
N CYS A 92 0.69 -10.24 15.90
CA CYS A 92 1.16 -10.67 14.60
C CYS A 92 2.31 -11.64 14.73
N ASP A 93 2.53 -12.41 13.69
CA ASP A 93 3.69 -13.25 13.56
C ASP A 93 4.98 -12.42 13.57
N LEU A 94 6.07 -13.09 13.94
CA LEU A 94 7.38 -12.51 13.82
C LEU A 94 7.65 -12.21 12.35
N PRO A 95 8.27 -11.04 12.05
CA PRO A 95 8.62 -10.72 10.69
C PRO A 95 9.59 -11.76 10.12
N ASN A 96 9.51 -11.97 8.82
CA ASN A 96 10.50 -12.76 8.12
C ASN A 96 11.89 -12.13 8.32
N LYS A 97 12.83 -12.93 8.79
CA LYS A 97 14.17 -12.44 9.13
C LYS A 97 15.17 -12.45 7.97
N ALA A 98 14.77 -12.93 6.81
CA ALA A 98 15.70 -13.10 5.69
C ALA A 98 16.23 -11.77 5.14
N ASP A 99 15.37 -10.77 5.05
CA ASP A 99 15.69 -9.49 4.42
C ASP A 99 15.32 -8.28 5.29
N GLN A 100 15.59 -8.38 6.58
CA GLN A 100 15.23 -7.34 7.51
C GLN A 100 16.05 -6.07 7.30
N VAL A 101 15.36 -4.95 7.26
CA VAL A 101 15.94 -3.62 7.22
C VAL A 101 16.21 -3.14 8.65
N THR A 102 17.40 -2.64 8.91
CA THR A 102 17.71 -2.07 10.23
C THR A 102 17.34 -0.59 10.28
N THR A 103 16.70 -0.19 11.39
CA THR A 103 16.45 1.22 11.70
C THR A 103 17.63 1.89 12.39
N LYS A 104 18.68 1.14 12.72
CA LYS A 104 19.90 1.68 13.35
C LYS A 104 20.62 2.61 12.37
N GLY A 105 20.72 3.87 12.73
CA GLY A 105 21.48 4.85 11.98
C GLY A 105 20.69 6.04 11.46
N ASN A 106 19.44 6.23 11.89
CA ASN A 106 18.83 7.54 11.98
C ASN A 106 17.92 8.10 10.90
N THR A 107 17.60 7.35 9.87
CA THR A 107 16.67 7.86 8.88
C THR A 107 15.22 7.44 9.14
N TRP A 108 15.05 6.53 10.08
CA TRP A 108 13.76 5.97 10.44
C TRP A 108 13.30 6.52 11.77
N PHE A 109 12.04 6.86 11.87
CA PHE A 109 11.44 7.04 13.19
C PHE A 109 10.00 6.53 13.17
N SER A 110 9.50 6.11 14.32
CA SER A 110 8.12 5.69 14.47
C SER A 110 7.22 6.90 14.47
N ALA A 111 6.52 7.12 13.37
CA ALA A 111 5.68 8.28 13.18
C ALA A 111 4.27 8.08 13.72
N GLN A 112 3.72 6.90 13.50
CA GLN A 112 2.33 6.58 13.78
C GLN A 112 2.19 5.23 14.45
N LYS A 113 1.02 5.02 15.04
CA LYS A 113 0.54 3.73 15.50
C LYS A 113 -0.70 3.37 14.71
N ASP A 114 -0.81 2.12 14.28
CA ASP A 114 -2.06 1.62 13.75
C ASP A 114 -3.13 1.51 14.86
N ALA A 115 -4.37 1.22 14.47
CA ALA A 115 -5.48 1.06 15.41
C ALA A 115 -5.24 -0.02 16.49
N ARG A 116 -4.29 -0.91 16.27
CA ARG A 116 -3.88 -1.98 17.17
C ARG A 116 -2.61 -1.65 17.94
N GLY A 117 -2.01 -0.50 17.72
CA GLY A 117 -0.81 -0.03 18.38
C GLY A 117 0.52 -0.39 17.68
N GLY A 118 0.47 -0.93 16.47
CA GLY A 118 1.65 -1.12 15.63
C GLY A 118 2.28 0.23 15.24
N GLN A 119 3.58 0.23 14.99
CA GLN A 119 4.32 1.44 14.66
C GLN A 119 4.87 1.36 13.25
N PHE A 120 4.83 2.49 12.54
CA PHE A 120 5.34 2.61 11.19
C PHE A 120 6.52 3.57 11.14
N ALA A 121 7.57 3.18 10.44
CA ALA A 121 8.77 3.98 10.29
C ALA A 121 8.67 4.93 9.09
N VAL A 122 8.97 6.21 9.32
CA VAL A 122 9.06 7.23 8.28
C VAL A 122 10.54 7.45 7.94
N PRO A 123 10.90 7.53 6.68
CA PRO A 123 10.05 7.53 5.47
C PRO A 123 9.73 6.13 4.93
N TYR A 124 10.34 5.07 5.45
CA TYR A 124 10.35 3.73 4.85
C TYR A 124 8.95 3.21 4.54
N CYS A 125 8.03 3.26 5.48
CA CYS A 125 6.66 2.74 5.31
C CYS A 125 5.75 3.64 4.45
N TYR A 126 6.26 4.77 3.98
CA TYR A 126 5.52 5.75 3.18
C TYR A 126 6.19 6.05 1.83
N LEU A 127 7.07 5.16 1.37
CA LEU A 127 7.70 5.27 0.05
C LEU A 127 7.38 4.05 -0.82
N PRO A 128 7.10 4.23 -2.10
CA PRO A 128 7.06 3.13 -3.06
C PRO A 128 8.44 2.53 -3.28
N TYR A 129 8.47 1.22 -3.50
CA TYR A 129 9.67 0.43 -3.79
C TYR A 129 9.45 -0.52 -4.95
N LYS A 130 10.51 -1.17 -5.41
CA LYS A 130 10.41 -2.37 -6.23
C LYS A 130 10.28 -3.58 -5.32
N SER A 131 9.43 -4.52 -5.70
CA SER A 131 9.44 -5.88 -5.19
C SER A 131 9.60 -6.85 -6.34
N LYS A 132 10.13 -8.04 -6.07
CA LYS A 132 10.51 -9.00 -7.11
C LYS A 132 10.11 -10.43 -6.77
N TYR A 133 9.87 -11.17 -7.82
CA TYR A 133 9.71 -12.61 -7.78
C TYR A 133 10.69 -13.25 -8.76
N ILE A 134 11.35 -14.30 -8.34
CA ILE A 134 12.19 -15.13 -9.21
C ILE A 134 11.45 -16.45 -9.41
N ASP A 135 11.09 -16.73 -10.65
CA ASP A 135 10.43 -17.96 -11.02
C ASP A 135 11.39 -19.15 -10.80
N PRO A 136 11.03 -20.11 -9.93
CA PRO A 136 11.94 -21.19 -9.58
C PRO A 136 12.18 -22.18 -10.73
N GLU A 137 11.30 -22.23 -11.72
CA GLU A 137 11.43 -23.14 -12.86
C GLU A 137 12.33 -22.56 -13.96
N THR A 138 12.26 -21.25 -14.17
CA THR A 138 12.92 -20.58 -15.28
C THR A 138 14.08 -19.68 -14.85
N ALA A 139 14.20 -19.39 -13.56
CA ALA A 139 15.10 -18.39 -12.99
C ALA A 139 14.85 -16.97 -13.52
N GLN A 140 13.73 -16.73 -14.19
CA GLN A 140 13.37 -15.41 -14.67
C GLN A 140 12.94 -14.51 -13.50
N GLU A 141 13.48 -13.30 -13.47
CA GLU A 141 13.10 -12.27 -12.50
C GLU A 141 11.97 -11.42 -13.06
N TYR A 142 10.96 -11.20 -12.23
CA TYR A 142 9.84 -10.29 -12.46
C TYR A 142 9.86 -9.21 -11.39
N LYS A 143 9.63 -7.97 -11.76
CA LYS A 143 9.57 -6.83 -10.84
C LYS A 143 8.30 -6.03 -11.01
N ILE A 144 7.78 -5.49 -9.91
CA ILE A 144 6.68 -4.56 -9.88
C ILE A 144 6.98 -3.43 -8.89
N THR A 145 6.34 -2.28 -9.05
CA THR A 145 6.36 -1.26 -8.02
C THR A 145 5.31 -1.55 -6.97
N VAL A 146 5.68 -1.62 -5.70
CA VAL A 146 4.76 -1.70 -4.57
C VAL A 146 4.57 -0.32 -3.97
N VAL A 147 3.30 0.04 -3.72
CA VAL A 147 2.91 1.36 -3.23
C VAL A 147 2.20 1.17 -1.90
N PRO A 148 2.83 1.54 -0.78
CA PRO A 148 2.22 1.36 0.52
C PRO A 148 1.04 2.31 0.72
N MET A 149 -0.11 1.78 1.09
CA MET A 149 -1.18 2.60 1.63
C MET A 149 -0.92 2.88 3.11
N ALA A 150 -1.32 4.03 3.56
CA ALA A 150 -1.25 4.47 4.94
C ALA A 150 -2.42 3.84 5.72
N ASP A 151 -2.18 2.63 6.23
CA ASP A 151 -3.22 1.79 6.83
C ASP A 151 -3.88 2.46 8.05
N TYR A 152 -3.08 2.95 8.98
CA TYR A 152 -3.59 3.64 10.16
C TYR A 152 -4.34 4.93 9.81
N GLU A 153 -3.79 5.76 8.95
CA GLU A 153 -4.38 7.03 8.53
C GLU A 153 -5.68 6.79 7.74
N SER A 154 -5.71 5.77 6.90
CA SER A 154 -6.92 5.37 6.16
C SER A 154 -8.02 4.91 7.12
N TYR A 155 -7.66 4.07 8.10
CA TYR A 155 -8.60 3.61 9.11
C TYR A 155 -9.21 4.80 9.89
N GLU A 156 -8.37 5.67 10.41
CA GLU A 156 -8.82 6.83 11.18
C GLU A 156 -9.66 7.80 10.33
N ASP A 157 -9.28 8.04 9.08
CA ASP A 157 -10.06 8.88 8.16
C ASP A 157 -11.45 8.29 7.89
N GLY A 158 -11.54 6.97 7.77
CA GLY A 158 -12.80 6.28 7.54
C GLY A 158 -13.76 6.29 8.74
N TYR A 159 -13.24 6.31 9.96
CA TYR A 159 -14.04 6.11 11.18
C TYR A 159 -14.12 7.33 12.10
N SER A 160 -13.29 8.34 11.94
CA SER A 160 -13.13 9.39 12.94
C SER A 160 -13.16 10.83 12.42
N ALA A 161 -13.38 11.06 11.14
CA ALA A 161 -13.34 12.40 10.52
C ALA A 161 -12.11 13.21 10.99
N ILE A 162 -10.94 12.63 10.82
CA ILE A 162 -9.69 13.16 11.33
C ILE A 162 -9.28 14.49 10.67
N GLY A 163 -8.61 15.31 11.44
CA GLY A 163 -7.87 16.44 10.88
C GLY A 163 -6.50 16.02 10.33
N THR A 164 -5.78 16.96 9.79
CA THR A 164 -4.43 16.74 9.20
C THR A 164 -3.32 16.52 10.21
N SER A 165 -3.61 16.50 11.51
CA SER A 165 -2.60 16.32 12.57
C SER A 165 -1.88 14.99 12.53
N LEU A 166 -2.54 13.95 12.03
CA LEU A 166 -1.90 12.63 11.83
C LEU A 166 -0.76 12.67 10.81
N LEU A 167 -0.75 13.64 9.91
CA LEU A 167 0.29 13.80 8.89
C LEU A 167 1.53 14.54 9.43
N ASP A 168 1.41 15.27 10.53
CA ASP A 168 2.50 16.09 11.05
C ASP A 168 3.78 15.28 11.38
N PRO A 169 3.70 14.10 12.02
CA PRO A 169 4.88 13.28 12.24
C PRO A 169 5.52 12.77 10.94
N ILE A 170 4.70 12.49 9.92
CA ILE A 170 5.17 12.01 8.62
C ILE A 170 5.91 13.14 7.91
N VAL A 171 5.34 14.34 7.90
CA VAL A 171 5.96 15.54 7.32
C VAL A 171 7.27 15.87 8.06
N ALA A 172 7.27 15.83 9.39
CA ALA A 172 8.46 16.11 10.20
C ALA A 172 9.57 15.09 9.99
N GLY A 173 9.23 13.82 9.73
CA GLY A 173 10.18 12.75 9.49
C GLY A 173 10.64 12.63 8.03
N ALA A 174 10.05 13.41 7.12
CA ALA A 174 10.40 13.36 5.72
C ALA A 174 11.78 13.99 5.47
N PRO A 175 12.79 13.23 5.00
CA PRO A 175 14.08 13.80 4.68
C PRO A 175 13.99 14.60 3.37
N THR A 176 14.70 15.71 3.32
CA THR A 176 14.75 16.58 2.13
C THR A 176 15.55 15.98 0.96
N SER A 177 16.31 14.92 1.21
CA SER A 177 17.21 14.29 0.24
C SER A 177 16.65 13.06 -0.48
N LEU A 178 15.46 12.59 -0.08
CA LEU A 178 14.79 11.44 -0.69
C LEU A 178 13.51 11.88 -1.41
N ARG A 179 12.90 10.93 -2.12
CA ARG A 179 11.53 11.14 -2.62
C ARG A 179 10.63 11.53 -1.45
N PRO A 180 9.68 12.46 -1.66
CA PRO A 180 8.74 12.82 -0.60
C PRO A 180 7.90 11.60 -0.21
N PRO A 181 7.56 11.41 1.07
CA PRO A 181 6.61 10.40 1.49
C PRO A 181 5.28 10.53 0.75
N LEU A 182 4.70 9.40 0.40
CA LEU A 182 3.37 9.29 -0.17
C LEU A 182 2.42 8.75 0.91
N VAL A 183 1.50 9.58 1.36
CA VAL A 183 0.41 9.12 2.24
C VAL A 183 -0.77 8.77 1.34
N LEU A 184 -0.93 7.50 1.08
CA LEU A 184 -2.01 6.98 0.25
C LEU A 184 -3.19 6.57 1.13
N PHE A 185 -4.28 7.33 1.05
CA PHE A 185 -5.55 6.92 1.63
C PHE A 185 -6.25 5.93 0.71
N ALA A 186 -6.68 4.83 1.27
CA ALA A 186 -7.38 3.77 0.57
C ALA A 186 -8.56 3.27 1.41
N HIS A 187 -9.72 3.22 0.78
CA HIS A 187 -10.99 2.87 1.43
C HIS A 187 -11.84 2.00 0.51
N ASP A 188 -12.63 1.13 1.12
CA ASP A 188 -13.66 0.39 0.41
C ASP A 188 -14.75 1.34 -0.10
N GLY A 189 -15.13 1.18 -1.35
CA GLY A 189 -16.11 2.07 -1.99
C GLY A 189 -17.53 1.97 -1.43
N ASP A 190 -17.85 0.89 -0.73
CA ASP A 190 -19.16 0.64 -0.14
C ASP A 190 -19.26 1.06 1.33
N ASN A 191 -18.17 1.38 2.00
CA ASN A 191 -18.19 1.76 3.42
C ASN A 191 -19.07 2.97 3.71
N ALA A 192 -19.20 3.89 2.79
CA ALA A 192 -20.11 5.04 2.90
C ALA A 192 -21.60 4.65 2.88
N TRP A 193 -21.94 3.45 2.42
CA TRP A 193 -23.31 3.00 2.17
C TRP A 193 -23.67 1.69 2.87
N GLY A 194 -22.66 0.87 3.18
CA GLY A 194 -22.79 -0.52 3.58
C GLY A 194 -22.84 -0.78 5.10
N GLY A 195 -22.93 0.23 5.92
CA GLY A 195 -23.21 0.05 7.35
C GLY A 195 -22.06 0.28 8.30
N GLY A 196 -21.00 0.93 7.89
CA GLY A 196 -20.00 1.48 8.81
C GLY A 196 -20.30 2.95 9.12
N SER A 197 -19.84 3.44 10.25
CA SER A 197 -19.69 4.87 10.46
C SER A 197 -18.56 5.31 9.54
N SER A 198 -18.88 6.04 8.48
CA SER A 198 -17.90 6.54 7.53
C SER A 198 -18.06 8.04 7.43
N TYR A 199 -16.97 8.73 7.56
CA TYR A 199 -16.88 10.19 7.51
C TYR A 199 -16.30 10.72 6.19
N TYR A 200 -16.21 9.88 5.15
CA TYR A 200 -15.58 10.26 3.88
C TYR A 200 -16.21 11.50 3.27
N ASN A 201 -17.53 11.58 3.24
CA ASN A 201 -18.24 12.70 2.64
C ASN A 201 -18.07 13.99 3.44
N GLU A 202 -17.97 13.88 4.75
CA GLU A 202 -17.87 15.00 5.68
C GLU A 202 -16.42 15.50 5.78
N SER A 203 -15.43 14.60 5.71
CA SER A 203 -14.04 14.93 6.01
C SER A 203 -13.20 15.25 4.79
N VAL A 204 -13.42 14.61 3.64
CA VAL A 204 -12.51 14.66 2.48
C VAL A 204 -12.24 16.07 2.00
N THR A 205 -13.27 16.91 1.87
CA THR A 205 -13.09 18.29 1.37
C THR A 205 -12.29 19.14 2.35
N GLY A 206 -12.66 19.10 3.62
CA GLY A 206 -11.97 19.83 4.68
C GLY A 206 -10.55 19.38 4.88
N PHE A 207 -10.33 18.06 4.86
CA PHE A 207 -9.02 17.44 4.96
C PHE A 207 -8.12 17.86 3.78
N SER A 208 -8.60 17.77 2.54
CA SER A 208 -7.83 18.13 1.34
C SER A 208 -7.40 19.60 1.37
N HIS A 209 -8.31 20.49 1.79
CA HIS A 209 -7.99 21.90 1.92
C HIS A 209 -6.94 22.14 3.03
N ALA A 210 -7.11 21.55 4.20
CA ALA A 210 -6.17 21.69 5.31
C ALA A 210 -4.80 21.09 4.97
N ALA A 211 -4.75 19.96 4.26
CA ALA A 211 -3.50 19.35 3.82
C ALA A 211 -2.71 20.26 2.88
N THR A 212 -3.36 20.90 1.93
CA THR A 212 -2.69 21.83 1.00
C THR A 212 -2.12 23.06 1.70
N THR A 213 -2.77 23.56 2.76
CA THR A 213 -2.23 24.67 3.56
C THR A 213 -0.96 24.30 4.34
N LYS A 214 -0.71 23.00 4.56
CA LYS A 214 0.52 22.49 5.17
C LYS A 214 1.62 22.17 4.14
N GLY A 215 1.41 22.49 2.86
CA GLY A 215 2.35 22.19 1.78
C GLY A 215 2.30 20.74 1.31
N ILE A 216 1.28 19.97 1.69
CA ILE A 216 1.05 18.63 1.17
C ILE A 216 0.42 18.74 -0.21
N VAL A 217 1.01 18.10 -1.18
CA VAL A 217 0.58 18.16 -2.59
C VAL A 217 -0.37 16.99 -2.89
N PRO A 218 -1.62 17.26 -3.25
CA PRO A 218 -2.52 16.20 -3.73
C PRO A 218 -1.96 15.56 -4.99
N SER A 219 -1.99 14.23 -5.04
CA SER A 219 -1.48 13.47 -6.18
C SER A 219 -2.29 12.20 -6.41
N THR A 220 -2.05 11.57 -7.55
CA THR A 220 -2.47 10.19 -7.82
C THR A 220 -1.24 9.30 -7.85
N ILE A 221 -1.42 7.99 -7.65
CA ILE A 221 -0.29 7.04 -7.72
C ILE A 221 0.46 7.18 -9.05
N PRO A 222 -0.20 7.17 -10.22
CA PRO A 222 0.52 7.33 -11.48
C PRO A 222 1.29 8.65 -11.60
N GLN A 223 0.71 9.75 -11.10
CA GLN A 223 1.38 11.04 -11.13
C GLN A 223 2.59 11.06 -10.20
N TYR A 224 2.43 10.55 -8.97
CA TYR A 224 3.55 10.45 -8.03
C TYR A 224 4.71 9.59 -8.61
N LEU A 225 4.40 8.41 -9.16
CA LEU A 225 5.41 7.51 -9.73
C LEU A 225 6.10 8.11 -10.96
N LYS A 226 5.40 8.95 -11.72
CA LYS A 226 5.98 9.69 -12.84
C LYS A 226 6.96 10.77 -12.38
N ASP A 227 6.56 11.53 -11.35
CA ASP A 227 7.36 12.65 -10.83
C ASP A 227 8.52 12.16 -9.94
N HIS A 228 8.36 11.01 -9.30
CA HIS A 228 9.30 10.41 -8.37
C HIS A 228 9.52 8.92 -8.72
N PRO A 229 10.16 8.62 -9.84
CA PRO A 229 10.36 7.23 -10.27
C PRO A 229 11.15 6.43 -9.25
N VAL A 230 10.72 5.19 -9.04
CA VAL A 230 11.38 4.26 -8.13
C VAL A 230 12.57 3.62 -8.82
N PRO A 231 13.79 3.77 -8.31
CA PRO A 231 14.97 3.12 -8.88
C PRO A 231 14.82 1.58 -8.86
N ASP A 232 15.29 0.93 -9.93
CA ASP A 232 15.24 -0.54 -10.02
C ASP A 232 16.11 -1.26 -8.99
N THR A 233 17.04 -0.52 -8.37
CA THR A 233 17.92 -1.01 -7.30
C THR A 233 17.29 -0.93 -5.92
N GLU A 234 16.21 -0.17 -5.75
CA GLU A 234 15.48 -0.06 -4.47
C GLU A 234 14.46 -1.19 -4.33
N VAL A 235 14.97 -2.40 -4.20
CA VAL A 235 14.16 -3.62 -4.04
C VAL A 235 13.99 -3.93 -2.56
N VAL A 236 12.74 -4.14 -2.15
CA VAL A 236 12.38 -4.57 -0.79
C VAL A 236 11.68 -5.91 -0.84
N HIS A 237 11.79 -6.65 0.25
CA HIS A 237 10.93 -7.79 0.51
C HIS A 237 9.59 -7.28 1.06
N VAL A 238 8.51 -7.87 0.56
CA VAL A 238 7.15 -7.63 1.07
C VAL A 238 6.68 -8.87 1.77
N GLU A 239 6.38 -8.77 3.05
CA GLU A 239 5.88 -9.87 3.85
C GLU A 239 4.55 -10.38 3.28
N ASP A 240 4.40 -11.69 3.16
CA ASP A 240 3.16 -12.31 2.70
C ASP A 240 2.02 -12.07 3.70
N GLY A 241 0.82 -11.82 3.20
CA GLY A 241 -0.36 -11.73 4.04
C GLY A 241 -1.29 -10.58 3.64
N GLY A 242 -2.23 -10.29 4.53
CA GLY A 242 -3.20 -9.20 4.47
C GLY A 242 -3.63 -8.77 5.86
#